data_5f4ca31eceffc40e4aae847ec24ff0db
#
_entry.id   5f4ca31eceffc40e4aae847ec24ff0db
#
_cell.length_a   1.000
_cell.length_b   1.000
_cell.length_c   1.000
_cell.angle_alpha   90.00
_cell.angle_beta   90.00
_cell.angle_gamma   90.00
#
_symmetry.space_group_name_H-M   'P 1'
#
loop_
_entity.id
_entity.type
_entity.pdbx_description
1 polymer ?
#
loop_
_entity_poly.entity_id
_entity_poly.type
_entity_poly.pdbx_seq_one_letter_code
_entity_poly.pdbx_strand_id
1 'polypeptide(L)'
;MRSELDRRIMASADLIKLNRTKAIEETLQRFSGWSTSIPPGGSGAVDKRAVSSRIAKPLQDRTFEERRLAIDQGHKLVANVNHIIGLQSGAIAVKWRHVHQAGYDGRPEHEARDGQIFVLKDSWAREKGLVKRGENPWFDDIDQPATAPFCRCWAEYKISLSQLPENCLTAKGKKTLEETRIK
;
A
#
# COMPACT_ATOMS: atom_id res chain seq x y z
N MET A 1 -18.43 5.02 -6.24
CA MET A 1 -17.48 5.31 -5.15
C MET A 1 -17.73 4.44 -3.92
N ARG A 2 -18.90 4.50 -3.27
CA ARG A 2 -19.19 3.75 -2.03
C ARG A 2 -18.99 2.24 -2.20
N SER A 3 -19.52 1.63 -3.27
CA SER A 3 -19.38 0.20 -3.55
C SER A 3 -17.95 -0.28 -3.73
N GLU A 4 -17.07 0.53 -4.34
CA GLU A 4 -15.65 0.20 -4.48
C GLU A 4 -14.93 0.27 -3.13
N LEU A 5 -15.22 1.28 -2.33
CA LEU A 5 -14.66 1.44 -0.99
C LEU A 5 -15.11 0.29 -0.08
N ASP A 6 -16.41 -0.05 -0.08
CA ASP A 6 -16.96 -1.15 0.70
C ASP A 6 -16.29 -2.49 0.33
N ARG A 7 -16.07 -2.76 -0.97
CA ARG A 7 -15.38 -3.96 -1.44
C ARG A 7 -13.94 -4.03 -0.91
N ARG A 8 -13.22 -2.92 -0.90
CA ARG A 8 -11.84 -2.86 -0.39
C ARG A 8 -11.76 -3.01 1.12
N ILE A 9 -12.72 -2.46 1.86
CA ILE A 9 -12.83 -2.66 3.31
C ILE A 9 -13.07 -4.14 3.62
N MET A 10 -14.00 -4.79 2.92
CA MET A 10 -14.29 -6.21 3.11
C MET A 10 -13.06 -7.08 2.81
N ALA A 11 -12.36 -6.83 1.70
CA ALA A 11 -11.14 -7.56 1.37
C ALA A 11 -10.05 -7.42 2.45
N SER A 12 -9.88 -6.24 3.05
CA SER A 12 -8.94 -6.02 4.16
C SER A 12 -9.36 -6.77 5.43
N ALA A 13 -10.67 -6.78 5.75
CA ALA A 13 -11.20 -7.52 6.88
C ALA A 13 -11.03 -9.04 6.72
N ASP A 14 -11.28 -9.57 5.53
CA ASP A 14 -11.11 -10.99 5.22
C ASP A 14 -9.64 -11.42 5.32
N LEU A 15 -8.70 -10.58 4.93
CA LEU A 15 -7.28 -10.86 5.07
C LEU A 15 -6.85 -10.95 6.55
N ILE A 16 -7.36 -10.07 7.41
CA ILE A 16 -7.12 -10.12 8.86
C ILE A 16 -7.69 -11.42 9.44
N LYS A 17 -8.92 -11.78 9.06
CA LYS A 17 -9.58 -13.01 9.49
C LYS A 17 -8.79 -14.26 9.07
N LEU A 18 -8.32 -14.31 7.82
CA LEU A 18 -7.52 -15.41 7.30
C LEU A 18 -6.21 -15.59 8.09
N ASN A 19 -5.54 -14.49 8.43
CA ASN A 19 -4.32 -14.55 9.25
C ASN A 19 -4.56 -15.16 10.64
N ARG A 20 -5.69 -14.84 11.28
CA ARG A 20 -6.08 -15.44 12.56
C ARG A 20 -6.33 -16.93 12.45
N THR A 21 -7.08 -17.36 11.44
CA THR A 21 -7.37 -18.76 11.18
C THR A 21 -6.08 -19.56 11.00
N LYS A 22 -5.17 -19.06 10.19
CA LYS A 22 -3.87 -19.67 9.94
C LYS A 22 -3.05 -19.86 11.23
N ALA A 23 -2.99 -18.85 12.11
CA ALA A 23 -2.26 -18.94 13.38
C ALA A 23 -2.85 -20.03 14.32
N ILE A 24 -4.17 -20.17 14.33
CA ILE A 24 -4.85 -21.23 15.08
C ILE A 24 -4.51 -22.61 14.52
N GLU A 25 -4.59 -22.79 13.20
CA GLU A 25 -4.27 -24.05 12.52
C GLU A 25 -2.80 -24.47 12.77
N GLU A 26 -1.85 -23.55 12.63
CA GLU A 26 -0.44 -23.81 12.93
C GLU A 26 -0.21 -24.22 14.39
N THR A 27 -0.94 -23.63 15.35
CA THR A 27 -0.86 -23.99 16.75
C THR A 27 -1.39 -25.42 16.98
N LEU A 28 -2.51 -25.77 16.39
CA LEU A 28 -3.09 -27.11 16.46
C LEU A 28 -2.18 -28.18 15.83
N GLN A 29 -1.57 -27.87 14.69
CA GLN A 29 -0.61 -28.78 14.03
C GLN A 29 0.62 -29.02 14.91
N ARG A 30 1.18 -27.98 15.54
CA ARG A 30 2.33 -28.12 16.47
C ARG A 30 1.96 -28.92 17.69
N PHE A 31 0.76 -28.71 18.24
CA PHE A 31 0.26 -29.51 19.37
C PHE A 31 0.07 -30.95 18.97
N SER A 32 -0.54 -31.26 17.86
CA SER A 32 -0.71 -32.62 17.33
C SER A 32 0.63 -33.31 17.09
N GLY A 33 1.57 -32.63 16.41
CA GLY A 33 2.91 -33.17 16.20
C GLY A 33 3.65 -33.46 17.49
N TRP A 34 3.52 -32.59 18.49
CA TRP A 34 4.10 -32.86 19.81
C TRP A 34 3.45 -34.05 20.50
N SER A 35 2.12 -34.16 20.51
CA SER A 35 1.39 -35.24 21.19
C SER A 35 1.73 -36.62 20.62
N THR A 36 2.03 -36.71 19.32
CA THR A 36 2.46 -37.95 18.66
C THR A 36 3.94 -38.28 18.86
N SER A 37 4.76 -37.32 19.29
CA SER A 37 6.21 -37.46 19.49
C SER A 37 6.62 -37.64 20.95
N ILE A 38 5.68 -37.88 21.87
CA ILE A 38 5.97 -38.08 23.30
C ILE A 38 6.83 -39.36 23.48
N PRO A 39 8.02 -39.24 24.08
CA PRO A 39 8.90 -40.39 24.25
C PRO A 39 8.33 -41.40 25.26
N PRO A 40 8.84 -42.70 25.28
CA PRO A 40 8.34 -43.76 26.17
C PRO A 40 8.33 -43.43 27.68
N GLY A 41 9.07 -42.41 28.11
CA GLY A 41 9.04 -41.92 29.51
C GLY A 41 7.88 -40.97 29.83
N GLY A 42 6.98 -40.75 28.88
CA GLY A 42 5.85 -39.85 29.02
C GLY A 42 6.25 -38.37 29.10
N SER A 43 5.29 -37.52 29.44
CA SER A 43 5.47 -36.04 29.50
C SER A 43 6.45 -35.55 30.58
N GLY A 44 6.87 -36.46 31.51
CA GLY A 44 7.85 -36.14 32.55
C GLY A 44 9.29 -36.01 32.03
N ALA A 45 9.59 -36.65 30.88
CA ALA A 45 10.92 -36.62 30.26
C ALA A 45 11.15 -35.39 29.35
N VAL A 46 10.18 -34.50 29.22
CA VAL A 46 10.21 -33.36 28.28
C VAL A 46 10.24 -32.05 29.04
N ASP A 47 11.06 -31.10 28.58
CA ASP A 47 11.02 -29.73 29.09
C ASP A 47 9.68 -29.05 28.73
N LYS A 48 8.78 -29.03 29.71
CA LYS A 48 7.42 -28.49 29.55
C LYS A 48 7.39 -27.01 29.12
N ARG A 49 8.39 -26.20 29.56
CA ARG A 49 8.46 -24.79 29.20
C ARG A 49 8.84 -24.59 27.73
N ALA A 50 9.86 -25.33 27.28
CA ALA A 50 10.30 -25.27 25.88
C ALA A 50 9.19 -25.74 24.94
N VAL A 51 8.49 -26.84 25.29
CA VAL A 51 7.38 -27.38 24.49
C VAL A 51 6.20 -26.40 24.46
N SER A 52 5.77 -25.88 25.61
CA SER A 52 4.68 -24.92 25.71
C SER A 52 4.97 -23.66 24.90
N SER A 53 6.20 -23.11 25.00
CA SER A 53 6.61 -21.94 24.21
C SER A 53 6.57 -22.22 22.72
N ARG A 54 7.05 -23.38 22.25
CA ARG A 54 7.06 -23.75 20.83
C ARG A 54 5.64 -23.93 20.26
N ILE A 55 4.73 -24.54 21.03
CA ILE A 55 3.32 -24.70 20.63
C ILE A 55 2.61 -23.37 20.61
N ALA A 56 2.80 -22.54 21.64
CA ALA A 56 2.11 -21.25 21.78
C ALA A 56 2.68 -20.14 20.88
N LYS A 57 3.88 -20.33 20.31
CA LYS A 57 4.56 -19.30 19.50
C LYS A 57 3.68 -18.67 18.42
N PRO A 58 2.92 -19.41 17.57
CA PRO A 58 2.06 -18.79 16.56
C PRO A 58 0.99 -17.87 17.15
N LEU A 59 0.48 -18.17 18.35
CA LEU A 59 -0.48 -17.33 19.05
C LEU A 59 0.17 -16.14 19.76
N GLN A 60 1.40 -16.32 20.27
CA GLN A 60 2.17 -15.23 20.87
C GLN A 60 2.63 -14.21 19.83
N ASP A 61 3.12 -14.66 18.68
CA ASP A 61 3.54 -13.81 17.57
C ASP A 61 2.36 -13.11 16.90
N ARG A 62 1.15 -13.66 17.03
CA ARG A 62 -0.08 -13.16 16.40
C ARG A 62 -0.35 -11.69 16.70
N THR A 63 -0.18 -11.24 17.93
CA THR A 63 -0.47 -9.84 18.31
C THR A 63 0.42 -8.87 17.55
N PHE A 64 1.68 -9.21 17.34
CA PHE A 64 2.61 -8.40 16.55
C PHE A 64 2.27 -8.44 15.06
N GLU A 65 2.02 -9.63 14.52
CA GLU A 65 1.65 -9.80 13.10
C GLU A 65 0.31 -9.16 12.78
N GLU A 66 -0.71 -9.33 13.62
CA GLU A 66 -2.01 -8.68 13.45
C GLU A 66 -1.90 -7.16 13.48
N ARG A 67 -1.11 -6.61 14.39
CA ARG A 67 -0.87 -5.17 14.46
C ARG A 67 -0.20 -4.65 13.20
N ARG A 68 0.83 -5.35 12.70
CA ARG A 68 1.49 -5.00 11.44
C ARG A 68 0.54 -5.07 10.26
N LEU A 69 -0.27 -6.13 10.19
CA LEU A 69 -1.26 -6.31 9.14
C LEU A 69 -2.34 -5.21 9.19
N ALA A 70 -2.87 -4.91 10.38
CA ALA A 70 -3.87 -3.86 10.55
C ALA A 70 -3.34 -2.48 10.14
N ILE A 71 -2.08 -2.17 10.49
CA ILE A 71 -1.42 -0.93 10.08
C ILE A 71 -1.27 -0.89 8.55
N ASP A 72 -0.80 -1.97 7.92
CA ASP A 72 -0.64 -2.05 6.46
C ASP A 72 -1.97 -1.87 5.74
N GLN A 73 -3.02 -2.58 6.19
CA GLN A 73 -4.35 -2.46 5.61
C GLN A 73 -4.96 -1.07 5.82
N GLY A 74 -4.71 -0.44 6.98
CA GLY A 74 -5.11 0.93 7.25
C GLY A 74 -4.45 1.93 6.28
N HIS A 75 -3.15 1.81 6.04
CA HIS A 75 -2.44 2.64 5.05
C HIS A 75 -2.99 2.44 3.63
N LYS A 76 -3.23 1.21 3.21
CA LYS A 76 -3.84 0.90 1.91
C LYS A 76 -5.23 1.51 1.76
N LEU A 77 -6.04 1.42 2.80
CA LEU A 77 -7.39 2.01 2.80
C LEU A 77 -7.32 3.53 2.63
N VAL A 78 -6.50 4.21 3.41
CA VAL A 78 -6.32 5.68 3.30
C VAL A 78 -5.82 6.07 1.91
N ALA A 79 -4.83 5.35 1.35
CA ALA A 79 -4.32 5.60 0.01
C ALA A 79 -5.42 5.43 -1.06
N ASN A 80 -6.25 4.39 -0.94
CA ASN A 80 -7.38 4.15 -1.84
C ASN A 80 -8.44 5.26 -1.77
N VAL A 81 -8.77 5.73 -0.56
CA VAL A 81 -9.70 6.85 -0.36
C VAL A 81 -9.15 8.11 -1.00
N ASN A 82 -7.88 8.43 -0.74
CA ASN A 82 -7.22 9.59 -1.32
C ASN A 82 -7.15 9.51 -2.85
N HIS A 83 -6.91 8.34 -3.41
CA HIS A 83 -6.92 8.12 -4.85
C HIS A 83 -8.30 8.43 -5.46
N ILE A 84 -9.36 7.90 -4.87
CA ILE A 84 -10.73 8.15 -5.33
C ILE A 84 -11.08 9.65 -5.23
N ILE A 85 -10.74 10.29 -4.12
CA ILE A 85 -10.97 11.74 -3.92
C ILE A 85 -10.16 12.54 -4.95
N GLY A 86 -8.88 12.22 -5.16
CA GLY A 86 -8.02 12.88 -6.12
C GLY A 86 -8.60 12.83 -7.54
N LEU A 87 -9.00 11.65 -8.01
CA LEU A 87 -9.61 11.48 -9.32
C LEU A 87 -10.93 12.27 -9.46
N GLN A 88 -11.79 12.22 -8.45
CA GLN A 88 -13.06 12.97 -8.45
C GLN A 88 -12.86 14.49 -8.39
N SER A 89 -11.77 14.95 -7.79
CA SER A 89 -11.38 16.35 -7.76
C SER A 89 -10.74 16.81 -9.09
N GLY A 90 -10.69 15.94 -10.10
CA GLY A 90 -10.14 16.26 -11.41
C GLY A 90 -8.61 16.25 -11.45
N ALA A 91 -7.98 15.38 -10.69
CA ALA A 91 -6.52 15.22 -10.75
C ALA A 91 -6.04 14.91 -12.18
N ILE A 92 -4.92 15.51 -12.55
CA ILE A 92 -4.29 15.36 -13.85
C ILE A 92 -2.92 14.68 -13.75
N ALA A 93 -2.32 14.69 -12.56
CA ALA A 93 -1.07 14.03 -12.26
C ALA A 93 -0.94 13.76 -10.77
N VAL A 94 0.07 12.96 -10.42
CA VAL A 94 0.42 12.58 -9.05
C VAL A 94 1.89 12.85 -8.83
N LYS A 95 2.23 13.52 -7.72
CA LYS A 95 3.59 13.58 -7.22
C LYS A 95 3.79 12.46 -6.21
N TRP A 96 4.75 11.58 -6.46
CA TRP A 96 5.11 10.49 -5.55
C TRP A 96 5.79 11.05 -4.30
N ARG A 97 5.43 10.52 -3.14
CA ARG A 97 6.06 10.86 -1.87
C ARG A 97 6.51 9.59 -1.16
N HIS A 98 7.81 9.49 -0.96
CA HIS A 98 8.41 8.45 -0.12
C HIS A 98 8.51 8.93 1.33
N VAL A 99 8.37 8.02 2.29
CA VAL A 99 8.54 8.34 3.71
C VAL A 99 9.98 8.03 4.12
N HIS A 100 10.73 9.06 4.42
CA HIS A 100 12.07 8.98 4.98
C HIS A 100 11.98 8.95 6.52
N GLN A 101 12.10 7.76 7.12
CA GLN A 101 12.07 7.59 8.56
C GLN A 101 13.21 6.67 8.99
N ALA A 102 13.93 7.03 10.06
CA ALA A 102 14.98 6.19 10.63
C ALA A 102 14.44 4.79 10.98
N GLY A 103 15.15 3.74 10.55
CA GLY A 103 14.74 2.36 10.75
C GLY A 103 13.63 1.84 9.82
N TYR A 104 13.28 2.60 8.76
CA TYR A 104 12.41 2.15 7.69
C TYR A 104 13.23 1.99 6.40
N ASP A 105 13.48 0.73 6.02
CA ASP A 105 14.09 0.39 4.73
C ASP A 105 13.01 0.44 3.65
N GLY A 106 12.96 1.56 2.93
CA GLY A 106 12.11 1.71 1.75
C GLY A 106 12.63 0.85 0.60
N ARG A 107 11.76 0.58 -0.37
CA ARG A 107 12.19 -0.03 -1.63
C ARG A 107 12.98 0.97 -2.46
N PRO A 108 14.17 0.62 -3.00
CA PRO A 108 14.98 1.55 -3.79
C PRO A 108 14.22 2.18 -4.95
N GLU A 109 13.36 1.40 -5.63
CA GLU A 109 12.53 1.90 -6.73
C GLU A 109 11.47 2.91 -6.27
N HIS A 110 10.94 2.79 -5.05
CA HIS A 110 10.01 3.76 -4.47
C HIS A 110 10.71 5.02 -3.99
N GLU A 111 11.90 4.87 -3.45
CA GLU A 111 12.75 5.99 -3.05
C GLU A 111 13.18 6.82 -4.26
N ALA A 112 13.58 6.15 -5.36
CA ALA A 112 13.92 6.82 -6.61
C ALA A 112 12.76 7.62 -7.22
N ARG A 113 11.51 7.27 -6.91
CA ARG A 113 10.31 7.99 -7.36
C ARG A 113 9.96 9.20 -6.50
N ASP A 114 10.61 9.38 -5.34
CA ASP A 114 10.27 10.49 -4.43
C ASP A 114 10.40 11.84 -5.13
N GLY A 115 9.40 12.67 -4.96
CA GLY A 115 9.33 13.99 -5.59
C GLY A 115 9.00 13.99 -7.08
N GLN A 116 9.02 12.85 -7.78
CA GLN A 116 8.71 12.77 -9.20
C GLN A 116 7.22 12.93 -9.48
N ILE A 117 6.90 13.49 -10.65
CA ILE A 117 5.53 13.71 -11.12
C ILE A 117 5.20 12.71 -12.23
N PHE A 118 4.06 12.05 -12.07
CA PHE A 118 3.52 11.05 -12.98
C PHE A 118 2.16 11.53 -13.49
N VAL A 119 1.99 11.65 -14.79
CA VAL A 119 0.73 12.11 -15.40
C VAL A 119 -0.28 10.97 -15.40
N LEU A 120 -1.55 11.26 -15.10
CA LEU A 120 -2.67 10.32 -15.17
C LEU A 120 -3.11 10.12 -16.61
N LYS A 121 -3.24 8.84 -17.01
CA LYS A 121 -3.58 8.43 -18.38
C LYS A 121 -5.00 8.84 -18.76
N ASP A 122 -5.94 8.73 -17.82
CA ASP A 122 -7.36 8.99 -18.05
C ASP A 122 -7.81 10.34 -17.45
N SER A 123 -6.95 11.38 -17.57
CA SER A 123 -7.26 12.71 -17.07
C SER A 123 -7.93 13.60 -18.12
N TRP A 124 -8.82 14.48 -17.66
CA TRP A 124 -9.46 15.51 -18.51
C TRP A 124 -8.46 16.35 -19.29
N ALA A 125 -7.29 16.63 -18.69
CA ALA A 125 -6.27 17.45 -19.32
C ALA A 125 -5.59 16.72 -20.49
N ARG A 126 -5.46 15.39 -20.40
CA ARG A 126 -4.98 14.58 -21.51
C ARG A 126 -6.01 14.47 -22.63
N GLU A 127 -7.28 14.26 -22.30
CA GLU A 127 -8.38 14.25 -23.28
C GLU A 127 -8.43 15.53 -24.09
N LYS A 128 -8.19 16.67 -23.42
CA LYS A 128 -8.11 17.99 -24.08
C LYS A 128 -6.78 18.25 -24.79
N GLY A 129 -5.83 17.32 -24.75
CA GLY A 129 -4.51 17.43 -25.36
C GLY A 129 -3.61 18.49 -24.71
N LEU A 130 -3.79 18.78 -23.42
CA LEU A 130 -3.03 19.79 -22.67
C LEU A 130 -1.77 19.21 -22.02
N VAL A 131 -1.79 17.92 -21.68
CA VAL A 131 -0.68 17.23 -21.01
C VAL A 131 -0.20 16.02 -21.83
N LYS A 132 1.05 15.65 -21.58
CA LYS A 132 1.73 14.48 -22.14
C LYS A 132 2.48 13.74 -21.03
N ARG A 133 2.95 12.54 -21.28
CA ARG A 133 3.61 11.67 -20.30
C ARG A 133 4.81 12.32 -19.57
N GLY A 134 5.61 13.15 -20.27
CA GLY A 134 6.88 13.65 -19.75
C GLY A 134 7.97 12.56 -19.82
N GLU A 135 8.90 12.59 -18.88
CA GLU A 135 10.00 11.63 -18.77
C GLU A 135 9.60 10.34 -18.06
N ASN A 136 8.68 10.45 -17.10
CA ASN A 136 8.20 9.33 -16.30
C ASN A 136 7.12 8.52 -17.06
N PRO A 137 6.91 7.24 -16.73
CA PRO A 137 5.75 6.48 -17.22
C PRO A 137 4.43 7.12 -16.76
N TRP A 138 3.32 6.68 -17.33
CA TRP A 138 2.01 7.07 -16.81
C TRP A 138 1.83 6.51 -15.40
N PHE A 139 1.14 7.25 -14.52
CA PHE A 139 0.87 6.81 -13.16
C PHE A 139 0.12 5.47 -13.11
N ASP A 140 -0.75 5.25 -14.08
CA ASP A 140 -1.60 4.06 -14.18
C ASP A 140 -0.83 2.81 -14.63
N ASP A 141 0.37 2.99 -15.19
CA ASP A 141 1.22 1.90 -15.70
C ASP A 141 2.27 1.43 -14.67
N ILE A 142 2.28 2.01 -13.47
CA ILE A 142 3.19 1.63 -12.37
C ILE A 142 2.41 1.17 -11.13
N ASP A 143 3.10 0.45 -10.24
CA ASP A 143 2.54 0.16 -8.92
C ASP A 143 2.28 1.46 -8.17
N GLN A 144 1.11 1.58 -7.57
CA GLN A 144 0.70 2.81 -6.89
C GLN A 144 1.27 2.88 -5.47
N PRO A 145 1.39 4.08 -4.88
CA PRO A 145 1.76 4.23 -3.47
C PRO A 145 0.84 3.41 -2.57
N ALA A 146 1.42 2.78 -1.55
CA ALA A 146 0.75 1.92 -0.58
C ALA A 146 0.19 0.58 -1.10
N THR A 147 0.34 0.21 -2.38
CA THR A 147 -0.13 -1.11 -2.88
C THR A 147 0.76 -2.25 -2.45
N ALA A 148 2.07 -2.06 -2.45
CA ALA A 148 3.02 -3.06 -2.00
C ALA A 148 2.89 -3.32 -0.48
N PRO A 149 3.17 -4.55 0.01
CA PRO A 149 3.14 -4.84 1.45
C PRO A 149 4.02 -3.89 2.25
N PHE A 150 3.48 -3.31 3.32
CA PHE A 150 4.15 -2.37 4.22
C PHE A 150 4.72 -1.09 3.56
N CYS A 151 4.28 -0.78 2.35
CA CYS A 151 4.63 0.47 1.70
C CYS A 151 3.98 1.66 2.42
N ARG A 152 4.78 2.68 2.74
CA ARG A 152 4.33 3.92 3.40
C ARG A 152 4.34 5.13 2.47
N CYS A 153 4.63 4.93 1.19
CA CYS A 153 4.55 5.99 0.19
C CYS A 153 3.11 6.50 0.07
N TRP A 154 2.98 7.75 -0.32
CA TRP A 154 1.69 8.37 -0.56
C TRP A 154 1.70 9.21 -1.83
N ALA A 155 0.51 9.55 -2.31
CA ALA A 155 0.28 10.29 -3.54
C ALA A 155 -0.19 11.72 -3.24
N GLU A 156 0.48 12.72 -3.82
CA GLU A 156 0.05 14.11 -3.80
C GLU A 156 -0.58 14.46 -5.16
N TYR A 157 -1.90 14.58 -5.20
CA TYR A 157 -2.64 14.79 -6.43
C TYR A 157 -2.53 16.23 -6.93
N LYS A 158 -2.26 16.40 -8.23
CA LYS A 158 -2.15 17.68 -8.93
C LYS A 158 -3.38 17.89 -9.80
N ILE A 159 -4.10 18.98 -9.59
CA ILE A 159 -5.37 19.29 -10.26
C ILE A 159 -5.26 20.44 -11.27
N SER A 160 -4.14 21.17 -11.27
CA SER A 160 -3.91 22.33 -12.14
C SER A 160 -2.68 22.14 -13.01
N LEU A 161 -2.72 22.68 -14.23
CA LEU A 161 -1.58 22.71 -15.16
C LEU A 161 -0.38 23.46 -14.58
N SER A 162 -0.61 24.49 -13.74
CA SER A 162 0.45 25.26 -13.09
C SER A 162 1.29 24.45 -12.08
N GLN A 163 0.81 23.29 -11.66
CA GLN A 163 1.50 22.39 -10.73
C GLN A 163 2.38 21.36 -11.44
N LEU A 164 2.36 21.35 -12.78
CA LEU A 164 3.11 20.41 -13.60
C LEU A 164 4.42 21.02 -14.11
N PRO A 165 5.48 20.21 -14.23
CA PRO A 165 6.68 20.63 -14.93
C PRO A 165 6.41 20.80 -16.43
N GLU A 166 7.18 21.66 -17.08
CA GLU A 166 6.98 22.00 -18.50
C GLU A 166 7.07 20.80 -19.44
N ASN A 167 7.90 19.83 -19.12
CA ASN A 167 8.07 18.61 -19.92
C ASN A 167 6.81 17.72 -19.92
N CYS A 168 5.88 17.92 -18.99
CA CYS A 168 4.57 17.27 -18.96
C CYS A 168 3.48 18.05 -19.73
N LEU A 169 3.76 19.27 -20.17
CA LEU A 169 2.82 20.09 -20.93
C LEU A 169 3.03 19.94 -22.43
N THR A 170 1.93 19.95 -23.19
CA THR A 170 1.98 20.11 -24.65
C THR A 170 2.12 21.59 -25.01
N ALA A 171 2.38 21.91 -26.29
CA ALA A 171 2.37 23.30 -26.77
C ALA A 171 1.02 23.99 -26.46
N LYS A 172 -0.10 23.27 -26.66
CA LYS A 172 -1.44 23.74 -26.32
C LYS A 172 -1.58 23.98 -24.80
N GLY A 173 -1.06 23.07 -23.98
CA GLY A 173 -1.10 23.22 -22.52
C GLY A 173 -0.32 24.41 -22.01
N LYS A 174 0.86 24.68 -22.56
CA LYS A 174 1.68 25.86 -22.24
C LYS A 174 0.94 27.16 -22.59
N LYS A 175 0.38 27.23 -23.80
CA LYS A 175 -0.41 28.40 -24.25
C LYS A 175 -1.61 28.63 -23.32
N THR A 176 -2.37 27.57 -22.97
CA THR A 176 -3.51 27.69 -22.06
C THR A 176 -3.08 28.19 -20.68
N LEU A 177 -1.93 27.74 -20.18
CA LEU A 177 -1.39 28.17 -18.89
C LEU A 177 -1.01 29.66 -18.91
N GLU A 178 -0.38 30.14 -19.98
CA GLU A 178 -0.05 31.56 -20.19
C GLU A 178 -1.30 32.44 -20.22
N GLU A 179 -2.32 32.06 -21.00
CA GLU A 179 -3.60 32.78 -21.10
C GLU A 179 -4.32 32.85 -19.73
N THR A 180 -4.16 31.89 -18.89
CA THR A 180 -4.77 31.85 -17.54
C THR A 180 -4.03 32.73 -16.53
N ARG A 181 -2.72 32.98 -16.73
CA ARG A 181 -1.91 33.85 -15.87
C ARG A 181 -2.12 35.35 -16.13
N ILE A 182 -2.63 35.72 -17.31
CA ILE A 182 -2.82 37.10 -17.73
C ILE A 182 -4.20 37.64 -17.27
N LYS A 183 -5.09 36.75 -16.81
CA LYS A 183 -6.40 37.12 -16.24
C LYS A 183 -6.34 37.22 -14.72
#